data_52163b4b1f147d2472b455dd92167f17
#
_entry.id   52163b4b1f147d2472b455dd92167f17
#
_cell.length_a   1.000
_cell.length_b   1.000
_cell.length_c   1.000
_cell.angle_alpha   90.00
_cell.angle_beta   90.00
_cell.angle_gamma   90.00
#
_symmetry.space_group_name_H-M   'P 1'
#
loop_
_entity.id
_entity.type
_entity.pdbx_description
1 polymer ?
#
loop_
_entity_poly.entity_id
_entity_poly.type
_entity_poly.pdbx_seq_one_letter_code
_entity_poly.pdbx_strand_id
1 'polypeptide(L)'
;MPEVVSIVLLGLPLTLLVTALSFAIGLVGGVPIMLGLRSRFAPVRLSLRLVVDLVRGVPPLVWLFLLYFGVSVGSVRLDSLTAAVLALGVISSAYLAEIYRGGFATLPGGQAEAAAALGLSRATSFGRILAPQALRTALPSMTAFLLSLIKDSSLASTIGVADMVFQANLFTRQNTAEGGFTAFFVAAAVYLVISVPIAILARRLDTRMQRSR
;
A
#
# COMPACT_ATOMS: atom_id res chain seq x y z
N MET A 1 -9.19 27.25 16.41
CA MET A 1 -8.74 26.81 15.06
C MET A 1 -7.23 26.54 14.98
N PRO A 2 -6.27 27.48 15.24
CA PRO A 2 -4.84 27.17 15.10
C PRO A 2 -4.37 26.05 16.04
N GLU A 3 -4.90 25.94 17.23
CA GLU A 3 -4.58 24.88 18.20
C GLU A 3 -5.00 23.49 17.68
N VAL A 4 -6.20 23.35 17.13
CA VAL A 4 -6.68 22.09 16.55
C VAL A 4 -5.80 21.64 15.40
N VAL A 5 -5.41 22.57 14.52
CA VAL A 5 -4.53 22.28 13.39
C VAL A 5 -3.16 21.77 13.87
N SER A 6 -2.57 22.45 14.86
CA SER A 6 -1.26 22.04 15.40
C SER A 6 -1.30 20.65 16.04
N ILE A 7 -2.36 20.33 16.79
CA ILE A 7 -2.52 19.03 17.43
C ILE A 7 -2.68 17.93 16.39
N VAL A 8 -3.55 18.10 15.39
CA VAL A 8 -3.72 17.12 14.32
C VAL A 8 -2.42 16.89 13.53
N LEU A 9 -1.66 17.95 13.26
CA LEU A 9 -0.39 17.87 12.56
C LEU A 9 0.70 17.12 13.35
N LEU A 10 0.61 17.01 14.67
CA LEU A 10 1.51 16.15 15.45
C LEU A 10 1.42 14.67 15.03
N GLY A 11 0.28 14.22 14.55
CA GLY A 11 0.10 12.86 14.06
C GLY A 11 0.61 12.63 12.62
N LEU A 12 0.89 13.69 11.86
CA LEU A 12 1.31 13.59 10.46
C LEU A 12 2.57 12.74 10.24
N PRO A 13 3.64 12.88 11.05
CA PRO A 13 4.84 12.06 10.88
C PRO A 13 4.55 10.56 10.98
N LEU A 14 3.71 10.12 11.93
CA LEU A 14 3.35 8.71 12.10
C LEU A 14 2.44 8.22 10.97
N THR A 15 1.49 9.02 10.51
CA THR A 15 0.69 8.70 9.31
C THR A 15 1.57 8.44 8.09
N LEU A 16 2.55 9.32 7.84
CA LEU A 16 3.49 9.16 6.72
C LEU A 16 4.43 7.99 6.92
N LEU A 17 4.93 7.77 8.14
CA LEU A 17 5.83 6.66 8.47
C LEU A 17 5.15 5.31 8.27
N VAL A 18 3.95 5.11 8.82
CA VAL A 18 3.16 3.88 8.64
C VAL A 18 2.93 3.63 7.15
N THR A 19 2.48 4.65 6.42
CA THR A 19 2.24 4.55 4.97
C THR A 19 3.52 4.17 4.22
N ALA A 20 4.62 4.88 4.46
CA ALA A 20 5.87 4.68 3.73
C ALA A 20 6.47 3.30 4.00
N LEU A 21 6.53 2.86 5.26
CA LEU A 21 7.07 1.55 5.63
C LEU A 21 6.19 0.42 5.10
N SER A 22 4.87 0.52 5.24
CA SER A 22 3.94 -0.49 4.71
C SER A 22 4.00 -0.58 3.18
N PHE A 23 4.11 0.55 2.50
CA PHE A 23 4.27 0.58 1.05
C PHE A 23 5.62 -0.01 0.62
N ALA A 24 6.70 0.29 1.32
CA ALA A 24 8.03 -0.27 1.06
C ALA A 24 8.05 -1.80 1.24
N ILE A 25 7.44 -2.32 2.32
CA ILE A 25 7.24 -3.76 2.51
C ILE A 25 6.47 -4.34 1.33
N GLY A 26 5.41 -3.67 0.90
CA GLY A 26 4.62 -4.08 -0.25
C GLY A 26 5.41 -4.10 -1.55
N LEU A 27 6.23 -3.08 -1.81
CA LEU A 27 7.08 -3.01 -3.01
C LEU A 27 8.04 -4.20 -3.09
N VAL A 28 8.67 -4.56 -1.98
CA VAL A 28 9.62 -5.66 -1.91
C VAL A 28 8.90 -7.01 -1.87
N GLY A 29 7.90 -7.17 -0.99
CA GLY A 29 7.16 -8.41 -0.79
C GLY A 29 6.27 -8.81 -1.96
N GLY A 30 5.74 -7.82 -2.69
CA GLY A 30 4.93 -8.06 -3.88
C GLY A 30 5.67 -8.71 -5.04
N VAL A 31 6.99 -8.51 -5.15
CA VAL A 31 7.79 -9.09 -6.23
C VAL A 31 7.84 -10.62 -6.18
N PRO A 32 8.28 -11.26 -5.07
CA PRO A 32 8.30 -12.72 -5.00
C PRO A 32 6.91 -13.34 -5.11
N ILE A 33 5.88 -12.72 -4.53
CA ILE A 33 4.49 -13.18 -4.67
C ILE A 33 4.07 -13.14 -6.15
N MET A 34 4.31 -12.05 -6.85
CA MET A 34 4.01 -11.92 -8.28
C MET A 34 4.73 -12.98 -9.11
N LEU A 35 6.01 -13.24 -8.84
CA LEU A 35 6.78 -14.27 -9.54
C LEU A 35 6.16 -15.65 -9.30
N GLY A 36 5.78 -15.97 -8.08
CA GLY A 36 5.12 -17.21 -7.74
C GLY A 36 3.73 -17.37 -8.38
N LEU A 37 2.93 -16.30 -8.44
CA LEU A 37 1.65 -16.28 -9.15
C LEU A 37 1.80 -16.53 -10.67
N ARG A 38 2.97 -16.27 -11.24
CA ARG A 38 3.32 -16.56 -12.64
C ARG A 38 4.05 -17.89 -12.85
N SER A 39 4.26 -18.66 -11.77
CA SER A 39 4.91 -19.96 -11.83
C SER A 39 4.16 -20.95 -12.74
N ARG A 40 4.91 -21.76 -13.47
CA ARG A 40 4.37 -22.89 -14.24
C ARG A 40 3.92 -24.04 -13.32
N PHE A 41 4.47 -24.13 -12.12
CA PHE A 41 4.11 -25.14 -11.14
C PHE A 41 2.76 -24.79 -10.50
N ALA A 42 1.72 -25.51 -10.89
CA ALA A 42 0.34 -25.23 -10.52
C ALA A 42 0.09 -25.16 -8.99
N PRO A 43 0.66 -26.06 -8.15
CA PRO A 43 0.48 -25.97 -6.69
C PRO A 43 0.96 -24.65 -6.10
N VAL A 44 2.15 -24.14 -6.47
CA VAL A 44 2.68 -22.85 -5.99
C VAL A 44 1.78 -21.71 -6.42
N ARG A 45 1.39 -21.70 -7.68
CA ARG A 45 0.51 -20.67 -8.21
C ARG A 45 -0.85 -20.63 -7.52
N LEU A 46 -1.43 -21.81 -7.28
CA LEU A 46 -2.76 -21.93 -6.68
C LEU A 46 -2.76 -21.54 -5.20
N SER A 47 -1.76 -22.03 -4.45
CA SER A 47 -1.60 -21.69 -3.02
C SER A 47 -1.37 -20.20 -2.83
N LEU A 48 -0.48 -19.59 -3.63
CA LEU A 48 -0.25 -18.14 -3.53
C LEU A 48 -1.47 -17.33 -3.95
N ARG A 49 -2.23 -17.78 -4.95
CA ARG A 49 -3.48 -17.12 -5.32
C ARG A 49 -4.48 -17.14 -4.17
N LEU A 50 -4.67 -18.30 -3.53
CA LEU A 50 -5.54 -18.42 -2.38
C LEU A 50 -5.11 -17.47 -1.24
N VAL A 51 -3.82 -17.41 -0.93
CA VAL A 51 -3.29 -16.51 0.11
C VAL A 51 -3.53 -15.03 -0.26
N VAL A 52 -3.23 -14.64 -1.50
CA VAL A 52 -3.45 -13.27 -1.97
C VAL A 52 -4.93 -12.88 -1.92
N ASP A 53 -5.81 -13.78 -2.39
CA ASP A 53 -7.25 -13.54 -2.39
C ASP A 53 -7.80 -13.44 -0.96
N LEU A 54 -7.30 -14.26 -0.03
CA LEU A 54 -7.64 -14.21 1.39
C LEU A 54 -7.18 -12.88 2.02
N VAL A 55 -5.92 -12.49 1.80
CA VAL A 55 -5.38 -11.24 2.37
C VAL A 55 -6.15 -10.03 1.86
N ARG A 56 -6.56 -10.02 0.59
CA ARG A 56 -7.31 -8.93 -0.03
C ARG A 56 -8.81 -8.98 0.26
N GLY A 57 -9.34 -10.14 0.59
CA GLY A 57 -10.76 -10.35 0.90
C GLY A 57 -11.14 -9.99 2.33
N VAL A 58 -10.18 -9.97 3.26
CA VAL A 58 -10.41 -9.61 4.66
C VAL A 58 -10.19 -8.11 4.85
N PRO A 59 -11.09 -7.39 5.56
CA PRO A 59 -10.93 -5.96 5.82
C PRO A 59 -9.61 -5.62 6.51
N PRO A 60 -8.93 -4.52 6.13
CA PRO A 60 -7.64 -4.13 6.74
C PRO A 60 -7.68 -3.99 8.27
N LEU A 61 -8.77 -3.50 8.82
CA LEU A 61 -8.97 -3.39 10.27
C LEU A 61 -8.87 -4.75 10.99
N VAL A 62 -9.41 -5.80 10.38
CA VAL A 62 -9.35 -7.15 10.94
C VAL A 62 -7.90 -7.65 10.97
N TRP A 63 -7.13 -7.41 9.93
CA TRP A 63 -5.69 -7.73 9.89
C TRP A 63 -4.91 -6.99 10.98
N LEU A 64 -5.21 -5.71 11.20
CA LEU A 64 -4.62 -4.92 12.29
C LEU A 64 -4.87 -5.56 13.65
N PHE A 65 -6.11 -5.95 13.92
CA PHE A 65 -6.48 -6.58 15.19
C PHE A 65 -5.89 -7.97 15.34
N LEU A 66 -5.86 -8.78 14.28
CA LEU A 66 -5.24 -10.11 14.32
C LEU A 66 -3.74 -10.04 14.63
N LEU A 67 -3.02 -9.07 14.07
CA LEU A 67 -1.59 -8.90 14.35
C LEU A 67 -1.35 -8.29 15.72
N TYR A 68 -2.09 -7.27 16.09
CA TYR A 68 -1.88 -6.57 17.36
C TYR A 68 -2.28 -7.40 18.59
N PHE A 69 -3.46 -8.03 18.54
CA PHE A 69 -3.97 -8.81 19.66
C PHE A 69 -3.64 -10.30 19.56
N GLY A 70 -3.47 -10.84 18.34
CA GLY A 70 -3.31 -12.28 18.12
C GLY A 70 -1.86 -12.73 18.09
N VAL A 71 -0.91 -11.86 17.72
CA VAL A 71 0.50 -12.25 17.67
C VAL A 71 1.18 -11.93 19.00
N SER A 72 1.36 -12.97 19.79
CA SER A 72 2.25 -12.92 20.96
C SER A 72 3.18 -14.13 20.92
N VAL A 73 4.49 -13.89 20.97
CA VAL A 73 5.52 -14.93 21.01
C VAL A 73 6.17 -14.91 22.40
N GLY A 74 5.73 -15.85 23.25
CA GLY A 74 6.14 -15.86 24.66
C GLY A 74 5.64 -14.62 25.41
N SER A 75 6.57 -13.86 25.98
CA SER A 75 6.27 -12.57 26.65
C SER A 75 6.32 -11.36 25.70
N VAL A 76 6.71 -11.55 24.45
CA VAL A 76 6.87 -10.46 23.46
C VAL A 76 5.54 -10.21 22.76
N ARG A 77 5.03 -9.00 22.90
CA ARG A 77 3.87 -8.49 22.13
C ARG A 77 4.35 -7.46 21.14
N LEU A 78 3.72 -7.41 19.97
CA LEU A 78 3.97 -6.36 19.01
C LEU A 78 3.45 -5.02 19.57
N ASP A 79 4.28 -3.97 19.50
CA ASP A 79 3.80 -2.62 19.73
C ASP A 79 2.86 -2.17 18.60
N SER A 80 2.05 -1.15 18.87
CA SER A 80 1.03 -0.66 17.93
C SER A 80 1.60 -0.27 16.58
N LEU A 81 2.76 0.40 16.56
CA LEU A 81 3.37 0.87 15.32
C LEU A 81 3.86 -0.31 14.47
N THR A 82 4.58 -1.24 15.08
CA THR A 82 5.08 -2.45 14.40
C THR A 82 3.92 -3.30 13.88
N ALA A 83 2.87 -3.50 14.68
CA ALA A 83 1.69 -4.24 14.27
C ALA A 83 0.99 -3.58 13.07
N ALA A 84 0.83 -2.24 13.09
CA ALA A 84 0.25 -1.49 11.99
C ALA A 84 1.06 -1.61 10.70
N VAL A 85 2.38 -1.41 10.80
CA VAL A 85 3.29 -1.48 9.64
C VAL A 85 3.30 -2.88 9.04
N LEU A 86 3.33 -3.93 9.85
CA LEU A 86 3.33 -5.31 9.37
C LEU A 86 1.98 -5.69 8.75
N ALA A 87 0.85 -5.36 9.40
CA ALA A 87 -0.48 -5.64 8.87
C ALA A 87 -0.69 -5.00 7.50
N LEU A 88 -0.50 -3.68 7.43
CA LEU A 88 -0.65 -2.93 6.19
C LEU A 88 0.43 -3.29 5.16
N GLY A 89 1.62 -3.71 5.60
CA GLY A 89 2.70 -4.19 4.75
C GLY A 89 2.38 -5.52 4.07
N VAL A 90 1.79 -6.48 4.79
CA VAL A 90 1.32 -7.75 4.22
C VAL A 90 0.20 -7.50 3.21
N ILE A 91 -0.77 -6.67 3.55
CA ILE A 91 -1.83 -6.25 2.64
C ILE A 91 -1.24 -5.60 1.39
N SER A 92 -0.30 -4.67 1.57
CA SER A 92 0.38 -3.98 0.47
C SER A 92 1.12 -4.96 -0.44
N SER A 93 1.75 -6.00 0.13
CA SER A 93 2.45 -7.04 -0.64
C SER A 93 1.50 -7.81 -1.55
N ALA A 94 0.30 -8.15 -1.05
CA ALA A 94 -0.72 -8.85 -1.82
C ALA A 94 -1.30 -7.96 -2.95
N TYR A 95 -1.59 -6.70 -2.66
CA TYR A 95 -2.11 -5.76 -3.67
C TYR A 95 -1.06 -5.45 -4.74
N LEU A 96 0.19 -5.15 -4.35
CA LEU A 96 1.25 -4.83 -5.29
C LEU A 96 1.68 -6.03 -6.13
N ALA A 97 1.60 -7.26 -5.60
CA ALA A 97 1.80 -8.47 -6.40
C ALA A 97 0.82 -8.56 -7.57
N GLU A 98 -0.46 -8.29 -7.33
CA GLU A 98 -1.50 -8.28 -8.38
C GLU A 98 -1.33 -7.09 -9.35
N ILE A 99 -0.96 -5.92 -8.84
CA ILE A 99 -0.66 -4.75 -9.67
C ILE A 99 0.52 -5.04 -10.60
N TYR A 100 1.60 -5.64 -10.10
CA TYR A 100 2.73 -6.07 -10.92
C TYR A 100 2.31 -7.11 -11.94
N ARG A 101 1.56 -8.14 -11.51
CA ARG A 101 1.05 -9.19 -12.42
C ARG A 101 0.20 -8.59 -13.55
N GLY A 102 -0.67 -7.62 -13.23
CA GLY A 102 -1.44 -6.85 -14.20
C GLY A 102 -0.56 -6.10 -15.18
N GLY A 103 0.50 -5.42 -14.72
CA GLY A 103 1.47 -4.73 -15.56
C GLY A 103 2.16 -5.67 -16.57
N PHE A 104 2.52 -6.87 -16.14
CA PHE A 104 3.05 -7.89 -17.07
C PHE A 104 2.01 -8.42 -18.05
N ALA A 105 0.74 -8.51 -17.65
CA ALA A 105 -0.31 -9.03 -18.51
C ALA A 105 -0.66 -8.07 -19.68
N THR A 106 -0.33 -6.78 -19.55
CA THR A 106 -0.56 -5.78 -20.60
C THR A 106 0.54 -5.72 -21.65
N LEU A 107 1.66 -6.43 -21.45
CA LEU A 107 2.75 -6.43 -22.42
C LEU A 107 2.38 -7.23 -23.68
N PRO A 108 2.72 -6.74 -24.89
CA PRO A 108 2.55 -7.50 -26.11
C PRO A 108 3.30 -8.84 -26.05
N GLY A 109 2.65 -9.94 -26.41
CA GLY A 109 3.22 -11.30 -26.35
C GLY A 109 4.51 -11.46 -27.14
N GLY A 110 4.64 -10.78 -28.28
CA GLY A 110 5.83 -10.80 -29.14
C GLY A 110 7.12 -10.27 -28.50
N GLN A 111 7.06 -9.53 -27.39
CA GLN A 111 8.26 -9.02 -26.72
C GLN A 111 9.15 -10.16 -26.16
N ALA A 112 8.54 -11.17 -25.57
CA ALA A 112 9.26 -12.34 -25.06
C ALA A 112 9.79 -13.22 -26.18
N GLU A 113 9.02 -13.37 -27.26
CA GLU A 113 9.41 -14.13 -28.46
C GLU A 113 10.56 -13.46 -29.20
N ALA A 114 10.49 -12.13 -29.41
CA ALA A 114 11.57 -11.36 -30.03
C ALA A 114 12.87 -11.43 -29.19
N ALA A 115 12.79 -11.34 -27.88
CA ALA A 115 13.95 -11.52 -27.02
C ALA A 115 14.57 -12.92 -27.14
N ALA A 116 13.73 -13.95 -27.24
CA ALA A 116 14.20 -15.33 -27.46
C ALA A 116 14.84 -15.51 -28.83
N ALA A 117 14.28 -14.92 -29.90
CA ALA A 117 14.83 -14.95 -31.24
C ALA A 117 16.21 -14.27 -31.33
N LEU A 118 16.47 -13.26 -30.49
CA LEU A 118 17.78 -12.61 -30.35
C LEU A 118 18.75 -13.40 -29.42
N GLY A 119 18.40 -14.62 -29.00
CA GLY A 119 19.24 -15.46 -28.17
C GLY A 119 19.38 -14.98 -26.68
N LEU A 120 18.54 -14.05 -26.24
CA LEU A 120 18.63 -13.55 -24.88
C LEU A 120 18.17 -14.60 -23.86
N SER A 121 18.91 -14.72 -22.74
CA SER A 121 18.51 -15.58 -21.66
C SER A 121 17.18 -15.11 -21.04
N ARG A 122 16.43 -16.02 -20.43
CA ARG A 122 15.14 -15.69 -19.75
C ARG A 122 15.31 -14.61 -18.68
N ALA A 123 16.40 -14.66 -17.92
CA ALA A 123 16.71 -13.68 -16.87
C ALA A 123 17.00 -12.29 -17.48
N THR A 124 17.78 -12.24 -18.58
CA THR A 124 18.10 -10.99 -19.28
C THR A 124 16.85 -10.39 -19.91
N SER A 125 16.05 -11.21 -20.59
CA SER A 125 14.77 -10.79 -21.19
C SER A 125 13.81 -10.25 -20.12
N PHE A 126 13.66 -10.97 -19.02
CA PHE A 126 12.82 -10.52 -17.91
C PHE A 126 13.33 -9.20 -17.29
N GLY A 127 14.59 -9.15 -16.87
CA GLY A 127 15.13 -8.01 -16.11
C GLY A 127 15.36 -6.75 -16.95
N ARG A 128 15.80 -6.89 -18.20
CA ARG A 128 16.17 -5.73 -19.02
C ARG A 128 15.09 -5.27 -20.00
N ILE A 129 14.13 -6.13 -20.35
CA ILE A 129 13.12 -5.81 -21.36
C ILE A 129 11.72 -5.79 -20.73
N LEU A 130 11.27 -6.91 -20.14
CA LEU A 130 9.89 -7.07 -19.72
C LEU A 130 9.59 -6.32 -18.41
N ALA A 131 10.44 -6.46 -17.37
CA ALA A 131 10.18 -5.88 -16.07
C ALA A 131 10.13 -4.34 -16.09
N PRO A 132 11.04 -3.60 -16.77
CA PRO A 132 10.95 -2.16 -16.88
C PRO A 132 9.67 -1.68 -17.58
N GLN A 133 9.24 -2.39 -18.63
CA GLN A 133 8.00 -2.07 -19.33
C GLN A 133 6.77 -2.36 -18.47
N ALA A 134 6.72 -3.54 -17.82
CA ALA A 134 5.64 -3.91 -16.91
C ALA A 134 5.52 -2.95 -15.73
N LEU A 135 6.66 -2.53 -15.17
CA LEU A 135 6.66 -1.57 -14.06
C LEU A 135 6.11 -0.20 -14.49
N ARG A 136 6.51 0.27 -15.68
CA ARG A 136 5.94 1.53 -16.22
C ARG A 136 4.42 1.44 -16.34
N THR A 137 3.88 0.35 -16.89
CA THR A 137 2.42 0.18 -17.03
C THR A 137 1.71 -0.03 -15.69
N ALA A 138 2.41 -0.52 -14.66
CA ALA A 138 1.88 -0.68 -13.31
C ALA A 138 1.87 0.61 -12.47
N LEU A 139 2.71 1.61 -12.80
CA LEU A 139 2.89 2.84 -12.02
C LEU A 139 1.58 3.58 -11.66
N PRO A 140 0.60 3.78 -12.57
CA PRO A 140 -0.65 4.44 -12.21
C PRO A 140 -1.42 3.68 -11.14
N SER A 141 -1.51 2.35 -11.28
CA SER A 141 -2.18 1.49 -10.29
C SER A 141 -1.45 1.47 -8.96
N MET A 142 -0.11 1.49 -8.96
CA MET A 142 0.70 1.60 -7.74
C MET A 142 0.44 2.93 -7.02
N THR A 143 0.34 4.03 -7.78
CA THR A 143 0.07 5.34 -7.20
C THR A 143 -1.37 5.43 -6.66
N ALA A 144 -2.34 4.85 -7.36
CA ALA A 144 -3.72 4.74 -6.87
C ALA A 144 -3.79 3.93 -5.57
N PHE A 145 -3.05 2.82 -5.49
CA PHE A 145 -2.95 2.02 -4.28
C PHE A 145 -2.28 2.78 -3.13
N LEU A 146 -1.21 3.55 -3.39
CA LEU A 146 -0.57 4.40 -2.38
C LEU A 146 -1.57 5.41 -1.80
N LEU A 147 -2.42 6.02 -2.63
CA LEU A 147 -3.48 6.92 -2.17
C LEU A 147 -4.52 6.22 -1.28
N SER A 148 -4.83 4.97 -1.56
CA SER A 148 -5.67 4.15 -0.66
C SER A 148 -4.95 3.89 0.66
N LEU A 149 -3.69 3.48 0.60
CA LEU A 149 -2.89 3.13 1.77
C LEU A 149 -2.70 4.30 2.74
N ILE A 150 -2.53 5.54 2.23
CA ILE A 150 -2.49 6.75 3.07
C ILE A 150 -3.77 6.88 3.89
N LYS A 151 -4.93 6.59 3.32
CA LYS A 151 -6.21 6.62 4.04
C LYS A 151 -6.35 5.43 4.99
N ASP A 152 -5.96 4.24 4.56
CA ASP A 152 -6.03 3.02 5.36
C ASP A 152 -5.07 3.07 6.55
N SER A 153 -3.97 3.85 6.49
CA SER A 153 -3.08 4.06 7.64
C SER A 153 -3.79 4.67 8.84
N SER A 154 -4.88 5.42 8.63
CA SER A 154 -5.71 5.97 9.72
C SER A 154 -6.36 4.89 10.60
N LEU A 155 -6.50 3.67 10.10
CA LEU A 155 -6.99 2.54 10.90
C LEU A 155 -6.03 2.18 12.04
N ALA A 156 -4.76 2.53 11.94
CA ALA A 156 -3.76 2.30 12.98
C ALA A 156 -4.07 3.07 14.28
N SER A 157 -4.84 4.16 14.19
CA SER A 157 -5.35 4.89 15.37
C SER A 157 -6.16 3.99 16.31
N THR A 158 -6.86 3.00 15.77
CA THR A 158 -7.72 2.08 16.54
C THR A 158 -6.95 1.16 17.48
N ILE A 159 -5.66 0.91 17.18
CA ILE A 159 -4.75 0.12 18.02
C ILE A 159 -3.74 0.98 18.79
N GLY A 160 -3.94 2.32 18.79
CA GLY A 160 -3.17 3.26 19.61
C GLY A 160 -1.96 3.90 18.93
N VAL A 161 -1.83 3.81 17.60
CA VAL A 161 -0.83 4.61 16.87
C VAL A 161 -1.28 6.07 16.88
N ALA A 162 -0.41 6.97 17.37
CA ALA A 162 -0.72 8.39 17.51
C ALA A 162 -0.64 9.16 16.17
N ASP A 163 -1.38 8.67 15.17
CA ASP A 163 -1.53 9.29 13.87
C ASP A 163 -2.48 10.50 13.89
N MET A 164 -2.77 11.10 12.75
CA MET A 164 -3.64 12.29 12.68
C MET A 164 -5.06 12.02 13.19
N VAL A 165 -5.61 10.82 12.95
CA VAL A 165 -6.96 10.46 13.40
C VAL A 165 -6.97 10.21 14.91
N PHE A 166 -5.92 9.61 15.46
CA PHE A 166 -5.75 9.47 16.91
C PHE A 166 -5.70 10.83 17.60
N GLN A 167 -4.92 11.78 17.07
CA GLN A 167 -4.82 13.12 17.62
C GLN A 167 -6.15 13.87 17.56
N ALA A 168 -6.88 13.75 16.43
CA ALA A 168 -8.22 14.33 16.32
C ALA A 168 -9.20 13.74 17.35
N ASN A 169 -9.15 12.43 17.57
CA ASN A 169 -9.98 11.72 18.55
C ASN A 169 -9.63 12.15 19.98
N LEU A 170 -8.35 12.25 20.31
CA LEU A 170 -7.88 12.69 21.63
C LEU A 170 -8.35 14.11 21.92
N PHE A 171 -8.18 15.03 20.98
CA PHE A 171 -8.67 16.41 21.12
C PHE A 171 -10.18 16.48 21.34
N THR A 172 -10.95 15.70 20.58
CA THR A 172 -12.40 15.65 20.70
C THR A 172 -12.86 15.17 22.05
N ARG A 173 -12.18 14.17 22.65
CA ARG A 173 -12.50 13.66 23.98
C ARG A 173 -12.18 14.65 25.10
N GLN A 174 -11.17 15.49 24.91
CA GLN A 174 -10.76 16.50 25.90
C GLN A 174 -11.62 17.78 25.82
N ASN A 175 -12.22 18.07 24.66
CA ASN A 175 -12.95 19.31 24.37
C ASN A 175 -14.39 19.02 23.89
N THR A 176 -15.19 18.38 24.73
CA THR A 176 -16.53 17.86 24.38
C THR A 176 -17.54 18.92 23.95
N ALA A 177 -17.40 20.19 24.37
CA ALA A 177 -18.39 21.24 24.11
C ALA A 177 -18.28 21.87 22.70
N GLU A 178 -17.08 21.95 22.10
CA GLU A 178 -16.87 22.67 20.84
C GLU A 178 -16.00 21.92 19.80
N GLY A 179 -15.40 20.81 20.16
CA GLY A 179 -14.22 20.30 19.43
C GLY A 179 -14.46 19.13 18.47
N GLY A 180 -15.50 18.35 18.65
CA GLY A 180 -15.60 17.02 18.04
C GLY A 180 -15.55 17.03 16.51
N PHE A 181 -16.43 17.77 15.89
CA PHE A 181 -16.51 17.84 14.44
C PHE A 181 -15.29 18.56 13.81
N THR A 182 -14.82 19.63 14.49
CA THR A 182 -13.74 20.47 13.97
C THR A 182 -12.42 19.70 13.82
N ALA A 183 -12.05 18.86 14.80
CA ALA A 183 -10.79 18.12 14.75
C ALA A 183 -10.77 17.09 13.61
N PHE A 184 -11.86 16.36 13.40
CA PHE A 184 -11.98 15.43 12.28
C PHE A 184 -12.06 16.15 10.93
N PHE A 185 -12.69 17.31 10.86
CA PHE A 185 -12.70 18.12 9.65
C PHE A 185 -11.29 18.60 9.28
N VAL A 186 -10.51 19.05 10.26
CA VAL A 186 -9.09 19.42 10.05
C VAL A 186 -8.28 18.20 9.59
N ALA A 187 -8.44 17.04 10.22
CA ALA A 187 -7.75 15.82 9.79
C ALA A 187 -8.12 15.48 8.35
N ALA A 188 -9.40 15.51 7.98
CA ALA A 188 -9.85 15.27 6.62
C ALA A 188 -9.25 16.27 5.62
N ALA A 189 -9.18 17.55 5.97
CA ALA A 189 -8.55 18.57 5.13
C ALA A 189 -7.05 18.30 4.90
N VAL A 190 -6.32 17.89 5.96
CA VAL A 190 -4.89 17.53 5.85
C VAL A 190 -4.71 16.29 4.97
N TYR A 191 -5.52 15.24 5.15
CA TYR A 191 -5.51 14.07 4.25
C TYR A 191 -5.76 14.48 2.78
N LEU A 192 -6.66 15.40 2.54
CA LEU A 192 -6.97 15.90 1.20
C LEU A 192 -5.79 16.66 0.61
N VAL A 193 -5.15 17.54 1.39
CA VAL A 193 -3.96 18.30 0.98
C VAL A 193 -2.80 17.37 0.61
N ILE A 194 -2.61 16.27 1.32
CA ILE A 194 -1.57 15.28 0.99
C ILE A 194 -1.98 14.45 -0.24
N SER A 195 -3.23 14.03 -0.33
CA SER A 195 -3.70 13.12 -1.37
C SER A 195 -3.83 13.77 -2.74
N VAL A 196 -4.25 15.05 -2.81
CA VAL A 196 -4.49 15.74 -4.09
C VAL A 196 -3.22 15.85 -4.95
N PRO A 197 -2.05 16.28 -4.44
CA PRO A 197 -0.82 16.32 -5.24
C PRO A 197 -0.43 14.93 -5.79
N ILE A 198 -0.56 13.89 -4.96
CA ILE A 198 -0.25 12.51 -5.37
C ILE A 198 -1.23 12.04 -6.46
N ALA A 199 -2.52 12.36 -6.32
CA ALA A 199 -3.54 12.04 -7.33
C ALA A 199 -3.28 12.76 -8.66
N ILE A 200 -2.87 14.03 -8.61
CA ILE A 200 -2.51 14.79 -9.81
C ILE A 200 -1.28 14.16 -10.49
N LEU A 201 -0.27 13.78 -9.71
CA LEU A 201 0.92 13.11 -10.24
C LEU A 201 0.56 11.77 -10.89
N ALA A 202 -0.30 10.97 -10.25
CA ALA A 202 -0.80 9.69 -10.79
C ALA A 202 -1.45 9.89 -12.17
N ARG A 203 -2.37 10.85 -12.27
CA ARG A 203 -3.06 11.16 -13.53
C ARG A 203 -2.10 11.63 -14.63
N ARG A 204 -1.11 12.46 -14.28
CA ARG A 204 -0.08 12.92 -15.24
C ARG A 204 0.79 11.77 -15.75
N LEU A 205 1.13 10.82 -14.87
CA LEU A 205 1.87 9.61 -15.26
C LEU A 205 1.04 8.74 -16.19
N ASP A 206 -0.23 8.53 -15.89
CA ASP A 206 -1.15 7.74 -16.71
C ASP A 206 -1.31 8.34 -18.11
N THR A 207 -1.60 9.64 -18.22
CA THR A 207 -1.75 10.33 -19.52
C THR A 207 -0.48 10.30 -20.37
N ARG A 208 0.70 10.42 -19.75
CA ARG A 208 1.98 10.31 -20.47
C ARG A 208 2.20 8.90 -21.04
N MET A 209 1.83 7.87 -20.29
CA MET A 209 2.01 6.50 -20.72
C MET A 209 1.01 6.06 -21.80
N GLN A 210 -0.20 6.59 -21.77
CA GLN A 210 -1.19 6.36 -22.83
C GLN A 210 -0.76 6.97 -24.18
N ARG A 211 -0.08 8.11 -24.16
CA ARG A 211 0.41 8.79 -25.37
C ARG A 211 1.67 8.14 -25.99
N SER A 212 2.36 7.28 -25.25
CA SER A 212 3.57 6.58 -25.73
C SER A 212 3.29 5.16 -26.25
N ARG A 213 2.03 4.77 -26.32
CA ARG A 213 1.54 3.53 -26.97
C ARG A 213 1.06 3.83 -28.36
#